data_5f9f9003d424f2b2b88d551e0e627288
#
_entry.id   5f9f9003d424f2b2b88d551e0e627288
#
_cell.length_a   1.000
_cell.length_b   1.000
_cell.length_c   1.000
_cell.angle_alpha   90.00
_cell.angle_beta   90.00
_cell.angle_gamma   90.00
#
_symmetry.space_group_name_H-M   'P 1'
#
loop_
_entity.id
_entity.type
_entity.pdbx_description
1 polymer ?
#
loop_
_entity_poly.entity_id
_entity_poly.type
_entity_poly.pdbx_seq_one_letter_code
_entity_poly.pdbx_strand_id
1 'polypeptide(L)'
;EPTGFDYYNILPGQGRYNDPMLIEKGTWGNDPHANPRTGKVYKGHSTDVIGSEAIKYMENRDKSKPFFMMCHFKAPHRPWTPAERFKDLLKDVTIPEPENLLDTYEGKGEYAELLRMSMEHLRQTDVKTDIPTDMSRDELRHWAYQLYIKDYLRCIAGIDENVGRILNYLDEQGLAENTVVIYTGDQGFFLGEHGWFDKRLMYEECLRMPFVIRYPKEIKPGTDNKDITLNIDFAPLFLDYAGMDKPSQM
;
A
#
# COMPACT_ATOMS: atom_id res chain seq x y z
N GLU A 1 20.81 -2.51 3.05
CA GLU A 1 20.35 -3.87 3.34
C GLU A 1 19.53 -3.86 4.62
N PRO A 2 18.35 -4.52 4.67
CA PRO A 2 17.59 -4.67 5.91
C PRO A 2 18.39 -5.42 6.97
N THR A 3 18.32 -4.95 8.21
CA THR A 3 19.00 -5.56 9.36
C THR A 3 17.97 -6.10 10.35
N GLY A 4 18.34 -7.12 11.14
CA GLY A 4 17.47 -7.74 12.13
C GLY A 4 16.48 -8.77 11.57
N PHE A 5 16.52 -9.10 10.27
CA PHE A 5 15.68 -10.11 9.64
C PHE A 5 16.47 -11.37 9.28
N ASP A 6 15.91 -12.53 9.57
CA ASP A 6 16.47 -13.82 9.14
C ASP A 6 16.34 -14.01 7.63
N TYR A 7 15.24 -13.51 7.06
CA TYR A 7 14.93 -13.52 5.63
C TYR A 7 14.31 -12.21 5.19
N TYR A 8 14.60 -11.79 3.96
CA TYR A 8 13.86 -10.74 3.26
C TYR A 8 13.94 -10.97 1.74
N ASN A 9 12.91 -10.51 1.04
CA ASN A 9 12.86 -10.42 -0.42
C ASN A 9 12.10 -9.13 -0.76
N ILE A 10 12.82 -8.09 -1.15
CA ILE A 10 12.30 -6.72 -1.17
C ILE A 10 12.35 -6.07 -2.55
N LEU A 11 11.42 -5.17 -2.81
CA LEU A 11 11.43 -4.29 -3.97
C LEU A 11 12.46 -3.18 -3.77
N PRO A 12 13.43 -2.98 -4.71
CA PRO A 12 14.32 -1.84 -4.66
C PRO A 12 13.58 -0.55 -5.07
N GLY A 13 13.71 0.48 -4.23
CA GLY A 13 13.02 1.77 -4.45
C GLY A 13 11.52 1.59 -4.56
N GLN A 14 10.90 2.23 -5.56
CA GLN A 14 9.45 2.12 -5.78
C GLN A 14 9.01 0.87 -6.54
N GLY A 15 9.95 0.07 -7.06
CA GLY A 15 9.66 -1.15 -7.79
C GLY A 15 8.82 -0.94 -9.06
N ARG A 16 8.41 -2.07 -9.67
CA ARG A 16 7.51 -2.10 -10.82
C ARG A 16 6.25 -2.88 -10.48
N TYR A 17 5.14 -2.56 -11.14
CA TYR A 17 3.92 -3.35 -11.01
C TYR A 17 4.01 -4.68 -11.76
N ASN A 18 4.50 -4.65 -12.99
CA ASN A 18 4.64 -5.85 -13.80
C ASN A 18 6.09 -6.31 -13.83
N ASP A 19 6.29 -7.62 -13.76
CA ASP A 19 7.59 -8.27 -13.72
C ASP A 19 8.54 -7.60 -12.71
N PRO A 20 8.17 -7.54 -11.42
CA PRO A 20 8.98 -6.85 -10.42
C PRO A 20 10.32 -7.52 -10.24
N MET A 21 11.34 -6.71 -9.99
CA MET A 21 12.63 -7.19 -9.52
C MET A 21 12.62 -7.14 -8.00
N LEU A 22 12.97 -8.26 -7.37
CA LEU A 22 13.15 -8.34 -5.92
C LEU A 22 14.61 -8.67 -5.58
N ILE A 23 15.06 -8.18 -4.44
CA ILE A 23 16.38 -8.46 -3.88
C ILE A 23 16.20 -9.36 -2.65
N GLU A 24 16.66 -10.59 -2.78
CA GLU A 24 16.63 -11.58 -1.72
C GLU A 24 17.86 -11.45 -0.81
N LYS A 25 17.74 -11.83 0.46
CA LYS A 25 18.84 -11.86 1.43
C LYS A 25 20.02 -12.65 0.88
N GLY A 26 21.22 -12.09 1.03
CA GLY A 26 22.46 -12.68 0.53
C GLY A 26 22.77 -12.41 -0.94
N THR A 27 21.86 -11.79 -1.70
CA THR A 27 22.10 -11.37 -3.09
C THR A 27 22.44 -9.88 -3.22
N TRP A 28 22.40 -9.15 -2.12
CA TRP A 28 22.84 -7.76 -2.04
C TRP A 28 24.34 -7.71 -2.20
N GLY A 29 24.83 -7.10 -3.27
CA GLY A 29 26.29 -7.00 -3.52
C GLY A 29 27.03 -6.30 -2.39
N ASN A 30 28.30 -6.65 -2.19
CA ASN A 30 29.17 -6.09 -1.14
C ASN A 30 29.50 -4.59 -1.31
N ASP A 31 29.05 -3.95 -2.39
CA ASP A 31 29.24 -2.53 -2.63
C ASP A 31 28.04 -1.76 -2.03
N PRO A 32 28.24 -0.95 -0.96
CA PRO A 32 27.19 -0.12 -0.39
C PRO A 32 26.66 0.95 -1.37
N HIS A 33 27.37 1.18 -2.47
CA HIS A 33 26.99 2.05 -3.59
C HIS A 33 26.52 1.27 -4.82
N ALA A 34 26.54 -0.08 -4.76
CA ALA A 34 26.02 -0.89 -5.85
C ALA A 34 24.59 -0.51 -6.14
N ASN A 35 24.37 -0.13 -7.38
CA ASN A 35 23.01 0.12 -7.88
C ASN A 35 22.17 -1.16 -7.61
N PRO A 36 21.02 -1.09 -6.92
CA PRO A 36 20.21 -2.25 -6.54
C PRO A 36 19.57 -2.98 -7.73
N ARG A 37 20.22 -2.97 -8.90
CA ARG A 37 19.75 -3.63 -10.13
C ARG A 37 20.12 -5.11 -10.23
N THR A 38 20.68 -5.70 -9.19
CA THR A 38 21.13 -7.11 -9.16
C THR A 38 20.10 -8.10 -8.63
N GLY A 39 18.86 -7.66 -8.43
CA GLY A 39 17.76 -8.52 -7.99
C GLY A 39 17.30 -9.50 -9.07
N LYS A 40 16.51 -10.49 -8.64
CA LYS A 40 15.85 -11.44 -9.53
C LYS A 40 14.55 -10.85 -10.05
N VAL A 41 14.29 -10.96 -11.35
CA VAL A 41 13.00 -10.59 -11.95
C VAL A 41 12.01 -11.74 -11.77
N TYR A 42 10.87 -11.41 -11.16
CA TYR A 42 9.75 -12.34 -10.99
C TYR A 42 8.69 -12.03 -12.06
N LYS A 43 8.16 -13.07 -12.70
CA LYS A 43 7.09 -12.91 -13.69
C LYS A 43 5.75 -12.70 -13.00
N GLY A 44 4.96 -11.75 -13.53
CA GLY A 44 3.63 -11.45 -13.07
C GLY A 44 3.49 -10.09 -12.39
N HIS A 45 2.35 -9.87 -11.76
CA HIS A 45 2.04 -8.61 -11.08
C HIS A 45 2.66 -8.56 -9.69
N SER A 46 3.21 -7.42 -9.28
CA SER A 46 3.95 -7.28 -8.01
C SER A 46 3.13 -7.66 -6.78
N THR A 47 1.83 -7.35 -6.78
CA THR A 47 0.95 -7.71 -5.65
C THR A 47 0.86 -9.23 -5.49
N ASP A 48 0.72 -9.97 -6.61
CA ASP A 48 0.65 -11.43 -6.62
C ASP A 48 1.99 -12.07 -6.26
N VAL A 49 3.06 -11.50 -6.77
CA VAL A 49 4.43 -11.95 -6.45
C VAL A 49 4.71 -11.79 -4.95
N ILE A 50 4.40 -10.62 -4.37
CA ILE A 50 4.63 -10.36 -2.94
C ILE A 50 3.77 -11.29 -2.08
N GLY A 51 2.47 -11.44 -2.40
CA GLY A 51 1.59 -12.37 -1.67
C GLY A 51 2.09 -13.82 -1.74
N SER A 52 2.59 -14.24 -2.91
CA SER A 52 3.14 -15.59 -3.09
C SER A 52 4.47 -15.79 -2.35
N GLU A 53 5.36 -14.80 -2.32
CA GLU A 53 6.60 -14.88 -1.55
C GLU A 53 6.32 -14.87 -0.03
N ALA A 54 5.29 -14.17 0.44
CA ALA A 54 4.86 -14.21 1.83
C ALA A 54 4.38 -15.62 2.23
N ILE A 55 3.54 -16.25 1.43
CA ILE A 55 3.08 -17.64 1.67
C ILE A 55 4.27 -18.60 1.62
N LYS A 56 5.12 -18.50 0.62
CA LYS A 56 6.33 -19.33 0.49
C LYS A 56 7.26 -19.20 1.69
N TYR A 57 7.41 -18.00 2.26
CA TYR A 57 8.17 -17.83 3.50
C TYR A 57 7.51 -18.61 4.65
N MET A 58 6.20 -18.50 4.82
CA MET A 58 5.48 -19.22 5.88
C MET A 58 5.55 -20.74 5.72
N GLU A 59 5.57 -21.26 4.51
CA GLU A 59 5.73 -22.68 4.21
C GLU A 59 7.11 -23.21 4.62
N ASN A 60 8.17 -22.43 4.35
CA ASN A 60 9.57 -22.85 4.47
C ASN A 60 10.24 -22.42 5.78
N ARG A 61 9.59 -21.62 6.61
CA ARG A 61 10.14 -21.17 7.90
C ARG A 61 10.40 -22.33 8.86
N ASP A 62 11.23 -22.14 9.84
CA ASP A 62 11.36 -23.06 10.98
C ASP A 62 10.05 -23.05 11.79
N LYS A 63 9.25 -24.11 11.62
CA LYS A 63 7.93 -24.23 12.26
C LYS A 63 8.00 -24.46 13.79
N SER A 64 9.19 -24.73 14.34
CA SER A 64 9.40 -24.84 15.79
C SER A 64 9.52 -23.49 16.49
N LYS A 65 9.64 -22.40 15.72
CA LYS A 65 9.79 -21.04 16.22
C LYS A 65 8.60 -20.16 15.89
N PRO A 66 8.28 -19.14 16.71
CA PRO A 66 7.37 -18.08 16.32
C PRO A 66 7.95 -17.32 15.12
N PHE A 67 7.10 -16.60 14.41
CA PHE A 67 7.52 -15.74 13.31
C PHE A 67 6.97 -14.32 13.44
N PHE A 68 7.73 -13.39 12.90
CA PHE A 68 7.30 -12.02 12.63
C PHE A 68 7.49 -11.76 11.14
N MET A 69 6.45 -11.34 10.46
CA MET A 69 6.47 -11.12 9.02
C MET A 69 5.90 -9.74 8.66
N MET A 70 6.63 -9.00 7.84
CA MET A 70 6.17 -7.74 7.23
C MET A 70 5.94 -7.99 5.74
N CYS A 71 4.69 -7.95 5.30
CA CYS A 71 4.30 -8.12 3.90
C CYS A 71 3.89 -6.76 3.32
N HIS A 72 4.78 -6.11 2.60
CA HIS A 72 4.59 -4.76 2.08
C HIS A 72 4.29 -4.78 0.58
N PHE A 73 3.09 -4.36 0.20
CA PHE A 73 2.70 -4.22 -1.20
C PHE A 73 3.16 -2.88 -1.79
N LYS A 74 3.53 -2.89 -3.09
CA LYS A 74 3.73 -1.66 -3.85
C LYS A 74 2.42 -0.91 -4.06
N ALA A 75 1.34 -1.62 -4.33
CA ALA A 75 0.01 -1.05 -4.51
C ALA A 75 -0.49 -0.46 -3.17
N PRO A 76 -1.24 0.64 -3.19
CA PRO A 76 -1.72 1.40 -4.33
C PRO A 76 -0.84 2.61 -4.72
N HIS A 77 0.48 2.53 -4.62
CA HIS A 77 1.38 3.61 -5.04
C HIS A 77 1.29 3.88 -6.55
N ARG A 78 1.45 5.16 -6.95
CA ARG A 78 1.57 5.61 -8.35
C ARG A 78 2.51 4.70 -9.17
N PRO A 79 2.23 4.36 -10.46
CA PRO A 79 1.16 4.86 -11.33
C PRO A 79 -0.13 4.02 -11.37
N TRP A 80 -0.51 3.36 -10.29
CA TRP A 80 -1.77 2.61 -10.13
C TRP A 80 -2.06 1.63 -11.26
N THR A 81 -1.13 0.76 -11.56
CA THR A 81 -1.32 -0.25 -12.60
C THR A 81 -1.94 -1.52 -12.00
N PRO A 82 -3.20 -1.85 -12.28
CA PRO A 82 -3.85 -3.04 -11.74
C PRO A 82 -3.32 -4.31 -12.38
N ALA A 83 -3.53 -5.44 -11.71
CA ALA A 83 -3.34 -6.75 -12.34
C ALA A 83 -4.35 -6.93 -13.47
N GLU A 84 -3.96 -7.65 -14.54
CA GLU A 84 -4.72 -7.79 -15.78
C GLU A 84 -6.17 -8.25 -15.55
N ARG A 85 -6.38 -9.16 -14.57
CA ARG A 85 -7.72 -9.67 -14.22
C ARG A 85 -8.66 -8.62 -13.63
N PHE A 86 -8.15 -7.49 -13.16
CA PHE A 86 -8.94 -6.40 -12.60
C PHE A 86 -9.09 -5.19 -13.53
N LYS A 87 -8.52 -5.23 -14.74
CA LYS A 87 -8.52 -4.08 -15.64
C LYS A 87 -9.92 -3.56 -16.02
N ASP A 88 -10.89 -4.46 -16.07
CA ASP A 88 -12.28 -4.13 -16.42
C ASP A 88 -13.19 -3.97 -15.20
N LEU A 89 -12.68 -4.13 -13.98
CA LEU A 89 -13.43 -3.87 -12.75
C LEU A 89 -13.87 -2.40 -12.72
N LEU A 90 -15.14 -2.13 -12.38
CA LEU A 90 -15.73 -0.80 -12.35
C LEU A 90 -15.74 -0.06 -13.70
N LYS A 91 -15.58 -0.77 -14.84
CA LYS A 91 -15.52 -0.16 -16.18
C LYS A 91 -16.76 0.70 -16.47
N ASP A 92 -17.94 0.16 -16.21
CA ASP A 92 -19.23 0.76 -16.52
C ASP A 92 -19.85 1.51 -15.32
N VAL A 93 -19.07 1.74 -14.26
CA VAL A 93 -19.51 2.45 -13.05
C VAL A 93 -18.96 3.86 -13.05
N THR A 94 -19.78 4.84 -12.76
CA THR A 94 -19.33 6.19 -12.41
C THR A 94 -19.09 6.23 -10.90
N ILE A 95 -17.88 6.49 -10.48
CA ILE A 95 -17.56 6.60 -9.05
C ILE A 95 -17.99 7.98 -8.55
N PRO A 96 -18.73 8.06 -7.43
CA PRO A 96 -19.08 9.34 -6.83
C PRO A 96 -17.85 10.21 -6.58
N GLU A 97 -17.97 11.47 -6.90
CA GLU A 97 -16.90 12.45 -6.73
C GLU A 97 -16.96 13.09 -5.35
N PRO A 98 -15.80 13.46 -4.76
CA PRO A 98 -15.79 14.29 -3.56
C PRO A 98 -16.46 15.64 -3.81
N GLU A 99 -17.20 16.15 -2.83
CA GLU A 99 -17.91 17.43 -2.94
C GLU A 99 -16.96 18.60 -3.27
N ASN A 100 -15.71 18.49 -2.86
CA ASN A 100 -14.65 19.50 -3.05
C ASN A 100 -13.66 19.16 -4.18
N LEU A 101 -14.02 18.28 -5.13
CA LEU A 101 -13.18 17.96 -6.30
C LEU A 101 -12.77 19.21 -7.08
N LEU A 102 -13.66 20.19 -7.18
CA LEU A 102 -13.44 21.47 -7.88
C LEU A 102 -13.01 22.61 -6.95
N ASP A 103 -12.32 22.29 -5.85
CA ASP A 103 -11.80 23.29 -4.93
C ASP A 103 -10.98 24.38 -5.67
N THR A 104 -11.28 25.63 -5.38
CA THR A 104 -10.61 26.79 -5.98
C THR A 104 -9.31 27.16 -5.29
N TYR A 105 -9.03 26.54 -4.14
CA TYR A 105 -7.91 26.82 -3.22
C TYR A 105 -7.93 28.24 -2.62
N GLU A 106 -9.03 28.96 -2.71
CA GLU A 106 -9.17 30.27 -2.08
C GLU A 106 -8.88 30.18 -0.57
N GLY A 107 -7.99 31.02 -0.09
CA GLY A 107 -7.57 31.04 1.30
C GLY A 107 -6.57 29.95 1.72
N LYS A 108 -6.16 29.05 0.82
CA LYS A 108 -5.22 27.95 1.13
C LYS A 108 -3.74 28.30 0.96
N GLY A 109 -3.43 29.50 0.48
CA GLY A 109 -2.06 29.91 0.18
C GLY A 109 -1.47 29.29 -1.10
N GLU A 110 -0.33 29.80 -1.52
CA GLU A 110 0.30 29.44 -2.80
C GLU A 110 0.71 27.95 -2.90
N TYR A 111 0.95 27.26 -1.78
CA TYR A 111 1.37 25.88 -1.79
C TYR A 111 0.36 24.94 -2.47
N ALA A 112 -0.92 25.27 -2.39
CA ALA A 112 -1.99 24.44 -2.95
C ALA A 112 -1.86 24.27 -4.48
N GLU A 113 -1.36 25.29 -5.17
CA GLU A 113 -1.10 25.26 -6.61
C GLU A 113 0.31 24.77 -6.96
N LEU A 114 1.30 25.12 -6.13
CA LEU A 114 2.71 24.78 -6.38
C LEU A 114 3.00 23.27 -6.31
N LEU A 115 2.25 22.51 -5.53
CA LEU A 115 2.50 21.08 -5.29
C LEU A 115 2.23 20.19 -6.50
N ARG A 116 1.55 20.64 -7.53
CA ARG A 116 1.17 19.86 -8.72
C ARG A 116 0.53 18.51 -8.39
N MET A 117 -0.29 18.49 -7.34
CA MET A 117 -1.06 17.32 -6.93
C MET A 117 -2.50 17.33 -7.44
N SER A 118 -2.90 18.38 -8.16
CA SER A 118 -4.25 18.47 -8.73
C SER A 118 -4.45 17.45 -9.84
N MET A 119 -5.67 16.96 -10.00
CA MET A 119 -6.05 15.92 -10.98
C MET A 119 -5.62 16.28 -12.39
N GLU A 120 -5.67 17.56 -12.78
CA GLU A 120 -5.20 18.05 -14.07
C GLU A 120 -3.69 17.91 -14.29
N HIS A 121 -2.91 17.60 -13.26
CA HIS A 121 -1.48 17.33 -13.35
C HIS A 121 -1.12 15.85 -13.44
N LEU A 122 -2.11 14.96 -13.51
CA LEU A 122 -1.87 13.54 -13.80
C LEU A 122 -1.23 13.41 -15.18
N ARG A 123 -0.24 12.52 -15.26
CA ARG A 123 0.52 12.30 -16.50
C ARG A 123 -0.17 11.23 -17.34
N GLN A 124 0.14 11.19 -18.63
CA GLN A 124 -0.31 10.13 -19.53
C GLN A 124 0.02 8.72 -18.99
N THR A 125 1.17 8.56 -18.32
CA THR A 125 1.54 7.29 -17.66
C THR A 125 0.65 6.92 -16.49
N ASP A 126 -0.01 7.88 -15.86
CA ASP A 126 -0.92 7.67 -14.74
C ASP A 126 -2.32 7.31 -15.24
N VAL A 127 -2.82 8.06 -16.22
CA VAL A 127 -4.15 7.85 -16.80
C VAL A 127 -4.17 6.81 -17.92
N LYS A 128 -3.00 6.42 -18.45
CA LYS A 128 -2.78 5.36 -19.47
C LYS A 128 -3.51 5.59 -20.80
N THR A 129 -3.84 6.84 -21.09
CA THR A 129 -4.44 7.29 -22.34
C THR A 129 -4.00 8.71 -22.64
N ASP A 130 -4.25 9.19 -23.85
CA ASP A 130 -3.97 10.58 -24.22
C ASP A 130 -4.82 11.52 -23.37
N ILE A 131 -4.17 12.61 -22.93
CA ILE A 131 -4.84 13.63 -22.14
C ILE A 131 -5.54 14.60 -23.11
N PRO A 132 -6.86 14.82 -22.95
CA PRO A 132 -7.58 15.79 -23.79
C PRO A 132 -7.00 17.19 -23.67
N THR A 133 -6.89 17.91 -24.80
CA THR A 133 -6.33 19.25 -24.87
C THR A 133 -7.39 20.36 -25.05
N ASP A 134 -8.62 19.96 -25.25
CA ASP A 134 -9.78 20.82 -25.52
C ASP A 134 -10.75 20.94 -24.33
N MET A 135 -10.45 20.27 -23.22
CA MET A 135 -11.22 20.35 -21.99
C MET A 135 -10.82 21.57 -21.16
N SER A 136 -11.80 22.20 -20.51
CA SER A 136 -11.55 23.15 -19.42
C SER A 136 -10.86 22.44 -18.24
N ARG A 137 -10.33 23.22 -17.30
CA ARG A 137 -9.71 22.70 -16.08
C ARG A 137 -10.66 21.78 -15.30
N ASP A 138 -11.90 22.19 -15.14
CA ASP A 138 -12.89 21.45 -14.36
C ASP A 138 -13.31 20.16 -15.08
N GLU A 139 -13.55 20.21 -16.39
CA GLU A 139 -13.82 19.01 -17.19
C GLU A 139 -12.65 18.01 -17.12
N LEU A 140 -11.42 18.51 -17.17
CA LEU A 140 -10.23 17.68 -17.06
C LEU A 140 -10.11 17.04 -15.67
N ARG A 141 -10.49 17.72 -14.58
CA ARG A 141 -10.52 17.17 -13.23
C ARG A 141 -11.55 16.04 -13.12
N HIS A 142 -12.76 16.22 -13.62
CA HIS A 142 -13.79 15.17 -13.65
C HIS A 142 -13.32 13.95 -14.43
N TRP A 143 -12.80 14.15 -15.63
CA TRP A 143 -12.29 13.09 -16.49
C TRP A 143 -11.12 12.33 -15.83
N ALA A 144 -10.13 13.04 -15.33
CA ALA A 144 -8.94 12.47 -14.73
C ALA A 144 -9.28 11.70 -13.44
N TYR A 145 -10.20 12.22 -12.62
CA TYR A 145 -10.67 11.56 -11.41
C TYR A 145 -11.24 10.18 -11.70
N GLN A 146 -12.12 10.03 -12.69
CA GLN A 146 -12.73 8.75 -13.02
C GLN A 146 -11.68 7.70 -13.42
N LEU A 147 -10.65 8.08 -14.14
CA LEU A 147 -9.57 7.17 -14.53
C LEU A 147 -8.71 6.80 -13.31
N TYR A 148 -8.30 7.79 -12.56
CA TYR A 148 -7.47 7.63 -11.37
C TYR A 148 -8.12 6.75 -10.31
N ILE A 149 -9.35 7.09 -9.91
CA ILE A 149 -10.01 6.39 -8.80
C ILE A 149 -10.33 4.93 -9.16
N LYS A 150 -10.70 4.65 -10.40
CA LYS A 150 -10.95 3.27 -10.85
C LYS A 150 -9.66 2.44 -10.81
N ASP A 151 -8.55 2.96 -11.29
CA ASP A 151 -7.28 2.25 -11.26
C ASP A 151 -6.74 2.08 -9.83
N TYR A 152 -6.95 3.06 -8.96
CA TYR A 152 -6.67 2.94 -7.54
C TYR A 152 -7.46 1.78 -6.91
N LEU A 153 -8.78 1.76 -7.10
CA LEU A 153 -9.66 0.70 -6.57
C LEU A 153 -9.35 -0.69 -7.15
N ARG A 154 -8.97 -0.77 -8.42
CA ARG A 154 -8.50 -2.00 -9.06
C ARG A 154 -7.20 -2.52 -8.44
N CYS A 155 -6.29 -1.63 -8.07
CA CYS A 155 -5.08 -1.99 -7.32
C CYS A 155 -5.43 -2.51 -5.92
N ILE A 156 -6.39 -1.89 -5.23
CA ILE A 156 -6.89 -2.36 -3.92
C ILE A 156 -7.51 -3.75 -4.04
N ALA A 157 -8.30 -4.02 -5.08
CA ALA A 157 -8.86 -5.36 -5.30
C ALA A 157 -7.77 -6.43 -5.41
N GLY A 158 -6.64 -6.10 -6.03
CA GLY A 158 -5.47 -6.99 -6.07
C GLY A 158 -4.83 -7.23 -4.70
N ILE A 159 -4.79 -6.21 -3.84
CA ILE A 159 -4.32 -6.36 -2.45
C ILE A 159 -5.29 -7.24 -1.67
N ASP A 160 -6.58 -6.96 -1.74
CA ASP A 160 -7.64 -7.68 -1.03
C ASP A 160 -7.60 -9.18 -1.33
N GLU A 161 -7.50 -9.55 -2.61
CA GLU A 161 -7.35 -10.95 -3.02
C GLU A 161 -6.10 -11.59 -2.40
N ASN A 162 -4.95 -10.91 -2.39
CA ASN A 162 -3.71 -11.47 -1.86
C ASN A 162 -3.70 -11.51 -0.33
N VAL A 163 -4.30 -10.56 0.35
CA VAL A 163 -4.55 -10.62 1.80
C VAL A 163 -5.45 -11.81 2.12
N GLY A 164 -6.52 -12.01 1.35
CA GLY A 164 -7.39 -13.19 1.47
C GLY A 164 -6.61 -14.51 1.33
N ARG A 165 -5.71 -14.62 0.36
CA ARG A 165 -4.84 -15.80 0.18
C ARG A 165 -3.95 -16.06 1.42
N ILE A 166 -3.37 -15.01 2.00
CA ILE A 166 -2.54 -15.12 3.21
C ILE A 166 -3.38 -15.55 4.41
N LEU A 167 -4.57 -14.97 4.59
CA LEU A 167 -5.48 -15.33 5.68
C LEU A 167 -5.96 -16.77 5.55
N ASN A 168 -6.35 -17.20 4.36
CA ASN A 168 -6.75 -18.58 4.09
C ASN A 168 -5.61 -19.57 4.41
N TYR A 169 -4.37 -19.23 4.04
CA TYR A 169 -3.21 -20.05 4.42
C TYR A 169 -3.07 -20.18 5.94
N LEU A 170 -3.25 -19.11 6.71
CA LEU A 170 -3.20 -19.15 8.17
C LEU A 170 -4.30 -20.05 8.75
N ASP A 171 -5.51 -19.97 8.20
CA ASP A 171 -6.65 -20.80 8.63
C ASP A 171 -6.41 -22.29 8.28
N GLU A 172 -5.98 -22.61 7.07
CA GLU A 172 -5.68 -23.99 6.61
C GLU A 172 -4.54 -24.64 7.38
N GLN A 173 -3.56 -23.85 7.82
CA GLN A 173 -2.44 -24.36 8.62
C GLN A 173 -2.71 -24.38 10.14
N GLY A 174 -3.92 -23.99 10.59
CA GLY A 174 -4.26 -23.91 12.00
C GLY A 174 -3.48 -22.84 12.78
N LEU A 175 -2.97 -21.82 12.08
CA LEU A 175 -2.16 -20.75 12.67
C LEU A 175 -3.00 -19.54 13.10
N ALA A 176 -4.19 -19.37 12.54
CA ALA A 176 -4.99 -18.15 12.66
C ALA A 176 -5.32 -17.77 14.11
N GLU A 177 -5.64 -18.77 14.96
CA GLU A 177 -5.97 -18.53 16.36
C GLU A 177 -4.79 -17.99 17.19
N ASN A 178 -3.57 -18.24 16.77
CA ASN A 178 -2.34 -17.82 17.46
C ASN A 178 -1.47 -16.87 16.63
N THR A 179 -2.08 -16.13 15.73
CA THR A 179 -1.39 -15.13 14.91
C THR A 179 -2.09 -13.77 15.03
N VAL A 180 -1.34 -12.76 15.46
CA VAL A 180 -1.78 -11.36 15.35
C VAL A 180 -1.61 -10.93 13.91
N VAL A 181 -2.69 -10.57 13.25
CA VAL A 181 -2.68 -10.04 11.88
C VAL A 181 -3.04 -8.56 11.92
N ILE A 182 -2.17 -7.73 11.39
CA ILE A 182 -2.37 -6.29 11.29
C ILE A 182 -2.36 -5.89 9.82
N TYR A 183 -3.40 -5.17 9.39
CA TYR A 183 -3.46 -4.51 8.09
C TYR A 183 -3.46 -3.01 8.31
N THR A 184 -2.51 -2.32 7.68
CA THR A 184 -2.38 -0.87 7.80
C THR A 184 -1.68 -0.28 6.57
N GLY A 185 -1.70 1.05 6.45
CA GLY A 185 -0.86 1.81 5.53
C GLY A 185 0.22 2.59 6.28
N ASP A 186 1.18 3.13 5.55
CA ASP A 186 2.21 4.03 6.07
C ASP A 186 1.67 5.45 6.26
N GLN A 187 0.61 5.81 5.54
CA GLN A 187 -0.07 7.11 5.56
C GLN A 187 -1.44 7.03 4.87
N GLY A 188 -2.23 8.10 5.00
CA GLY A 188 -3.42 8.30 4.19
C GLY A 188 -3.09 8.81 2.77
N PHE A 189 -4.13 9.16 2.00
CA PHE A 189 -3.99 9.51 0.58
C PHE A 189 -5.18 10.33 0.10
N PHE A 190 -4.95 11.36 -0.73
CA PHE A 190 -6.03 12.07 -1.40
C PHE A 190 -6.62 11.23 -2.53
N LEU A 191 -7.91 11.02 -2.49
CA LEU A 191 -8.68 10.28 -3.49
C LEU A 191 -9.64 11.20 -4.25
N GLY A 192 -9.19 12.41 -4.54
CA GLY A 192 -9.97 13.42 -5.26
C GLY A 192 -10.37 14.59 -4.39
N GLU A 193 -10.32 14.47 -3.07
CA GLU A 193 -10.61 15.57 -2.17
C GLU A 193 -9.72 16.77 -2.49
N HIS A 194 -10.29 17.97 -2.48
CA HIS A 194 -9.64 19.21 -2.92
C HIS A 194 -9.13 19.17 -4.38
N GLY A 195 -9.63 18.27 -5.21
CA GLY A 195 -9.11 18.03 -6.56
C GLY A 195 -7.70 17.45 -6.59
N TRP A 196 -7.23 16.88 -5.49
CA TRP A 196 -5.87 16.35 -5.35
C TRP A 196 -5.78 14.83 -5.44
N PHE A 197 -4.60 14.38 -5.80
CA PHE A 197 -4.12 13.00 -5.64
C PHE A 197 -2.80 13.01 -4.85
N ASP A 198 -2.30 11.82 -4.45
CA ASP A 198 -1.05 11.67 -3.70
C ASP A 198 -1.19 12.10 -2.21
N LYS A 199 -0.11 12.41 -1.53
CA LYS A 199 0.01 12.68 -0.09
C LYS A 199 1.21 13.60 0.10
N ARG A 200 1.06 14.76 0.65
CA ARG A 200 2.21 15.65 0.94
C ARG A 200 1.83 16.76 1.91
N LEU A 201 0.59 16.72 2.39
CA LEU A 201 0.02 17.76 3.23
C LEU A 201 -0.56 17.15 4.50
N MET A 202 -0.61 17.93 5.57
CA MET A 202 -1.17 17.49 6.86
C MET A 202 -2.69 17.71 6.89
N TYR A 203 -3.39 17.10 5.94
CA TYR A 203 -4.85 17.02 5.88
C TYR A 203 -5.32 15.67 6.43
N GLU A 204 -6.58 15.58 6.86
CA GLU A 204 -7.17 14.34 7.37
C GLU A 204 -6.95 13.18 6.39
N GLU A 205 -7.12 13.41 5.10
CA GLU A 205 -6.98 12.41 4.04
C GLU A 205 -5.56 11.82 3.99
N CYS A 206 -4.54 12.61 4.32
CA CYS A 206 -3.15 12.16 4.37
C CYS A 206 -2.73 11.59 5.73
N LEU A 207 -3.39 12.01 6.81
CA LEU A 207 -3.07 11.59 8.17
C LEU A 207 -3.80 10.30 8.55
N ARG A 208 -5.03 10.11 8.06
CA ARG A 208 -5.83 8.92 8.37
C ARG A 208 -5.46 7.77 7.45
N MET A 209 -5.04 6.69 8.04
CA MET A 209 -4.77 5.42 7.38
C MET A 209 -5.62 4.31 8.00
N PRO A 210 -5.94 3.25 7.26
CA PRO A 210 -6.62 2.10 7.84
C PRO A 210 -5.71 1.43 8.88
N PHE A 211 -6.30 1.02 9.99
CA PHE A 211 -5.66 0.15 10.97
C PHE A 211 -6.67 -0.92 11.40
N VAL A 212 -6.43 -2.14 10.98
CA VAL A 212 -7.27 -3.29 11.30
C VAL A 212 -6.40 -4.36 11.93
N ILE A 213 -6.83 -4.85 13.10
CA ILE A 213 -6.12 -5.91 13.82
C ILE A 213 -7.06 -7.10 14.08
N ARG A 214 -6.57 -8.31 13.83
CA ARG A 214 -7.24 -9.57 14.17
C ARG A 214 -6.35 -10.39 15.08
N TYR A 215 -6.84 -10.71 16.26
CA TYR A 215 -6.26 -11.70 17.16
C TYR A 215 -7.35 -12.37 17.98
N PRO A 216 -7.85 -13.56 17.57
CA PRO A 216 -9.03 -14.19 18.17
C PRO A 216 -8.93 -14.45 19.68
N LYS A 217 -7.72 -14.62 20.21
CA LYS A 217 -7.52 -14.85 21.65
C LYS A 217 -7.82 -13.63 22.52
N GLU A 218 -7.66 -12.43 22.00
CA GLU A 218 -7.73 -11.20 22.81
C GLU A 218 -8.72 -10.17 22.26
N ILE A 219 -8.92 -10.18 20.94
CA ILE A 219 -9.73 -9.16 20.26
C ILE A 219 -11.04 -9.75 19.81
N LYS A 220 -12.14 -9.28 20.40
CA LYS A 220 -13.48 -9.71 20.01
C LYS A 220 -13.80 -9.21 18.60
N PRO A 221 -14.31 -10.07 17.70
CA PRO A 221 -14.72 -9.67 16.36
C PRO A 221 -15.75 -8.54 16.36
N GLY A 222 -15.62 -7.62 15.39
CA GLY A 222 -16.56 -6.51 15.22
C GLY A 222 -16.44 -5.41 16.28
N THR A 223 -15.34 -5.37 17.03
CA THR A 223 -15.04 -4.24 17.93
C THR A 223 -14.43 -3.08 17.16
N ASP A 224 -14.75 -1.87 17.59
CA ASP A 224 -14.22 -0.62 17.08
C ASP A 224 -13.55 0.14 18.23
N ASN A 225 -12.32 0.60 18.01
CA ASN A 225 -11.56 1.41 18.94
C ASN A 225 -11.40 2.82 18.33
N LYS A 226 -11.66 3.85 19.16
CA LYS A 226 -11.61 5.26 18.75
C LYS A 226 -10.39 6.01 19.31
N ASP A 227 -9.49 5.30 19.97
CA ASP A 227 -8.24 5.89 20.45
C ASP A 227 -7.34 6.26 19.26
N ILE A 228 -6.56 7.33 19.44
CA ILE A 228 -5.60 7.74 18.42
C ILE A 228 -4.44 6.74 18.41
N THR A 229 -4.20 6.14 17.24
CA THR A 229 -3.07 5.25 16.99
C THR A 229 -2.14 5.89 15.97
N LEU A 230 -0.85 5.91 16.28
CA LEU A 230 0.19 6.50 15.43
C LEU A 230 1.19 5.44 14.96
N ASN A 231 1.92 5.72 13.89
CA ASN A 231 2.97 4.81 13.37
C ASN A 231 4.03 4.47 14.43
N ILE A 232 4.30 5.40 15.36
CA ILE A 232 5.25 5.17 16.45
C ILE A 232 4.77 4.15 17.48
N ASP A 233 3.48 3.83 17.51
CA ASP A 233 2.91 2.85 18.45
C ASP A 233 3.10 1.41 17.96
N PHE A 234 3.44 1.20 16.68
CA PHE A 234 3.58 -0.16 16.12
C PHE A 234 4.75 -0.93 16.72
N ALA A 235 5.91 -0.29 16.88
CA ALA A 235 7.07 -0.98 17.42
C ALA A 235 6.87 -1.41 18.88
N PRO A 236 6.35 -0.57 19.80
CA PRO A 236 5.94 -0.99 21.14
C PRO A 236 4.91 -2.14 21.14
N LEU A 237 3.91 -2.07 20.27
CA LEU A 237 2.90 -3.11 20.11
C LEU A 237 3.51 -4.47 19.72
N PHE A 238 4.45 -4.46 18.77
CA PHE A 238 5.12 -5.69 18.35
C PHE A 238 5.99 -6.29 19.44
N LEU A 239 6.66 -5.46 20.24
CA LEU A 239 7.46 -5.90 21.39
C LEU A 239 6.58 -6.51 22.48
N ASP A 240 5.43 -5.92 22.75
CA ASP A 240 4.46 -6.43 23.72
C ASP A 240 3.96 -7.82 23.33
N TYR A 241 3.52 -8.02 22.08
CA TYR A 241 3.13 -9.33 21.59
C TYR A 241 4.29 -10.34 21.51
N ALA A 242 5.53 -9.86 21.39
CA ALA A 242 6.72 -10.72 21.47
C ALA A 242 7.13 -11.07 22.90
N GLY A 243 6.46 -10.52 23.91
CA GLY A 243 6.81 -10.67 25.32
C GLY A 243 8.15 -10.01 25.70
N MET A 244 8.50 -8.94 25.01
CA MET A 244 9.76 -8.21 25.18
C MET A 244 9.53 -6.85 25.83
N ASP A 245 10.42 -6.48 26.74
CA ASP A 245 10.41 -5.15 27.35
C ASP A 245 10.70 -4.07 26.30
N LYS A 246 9.98 -2.95 26.43
CA LYS A 246 10.23 -1.77 25.62
C LYS A 246 11.59 -1.15 26.00
N PRO A 247 12.49 -0.90 25.03
CA PRO A 247 13.74 -0.17 25.31
C PRO A 247 13.48 1.21 25.89
N SER A 248 14.36 1.67 26.80
CA SER A 248 14.20 2.96 27.50
C SER A 248 14.26 4.18 26.57
N GLN A 249 14.76 4.03 25.35
CA GLN A 249 14.86 5.09 24.33
C GLN A 249 13.58 5.18 23.44
N MET A 250 12.60 4.31 23.62
CA MET A 250 11.40 4.20 22.80
C MET A 250 10.19 4.89 23.48
#